data_d38c03f12b5faf4364ccedc48e89a879
#
_entry.id   d38c03f12b5faf4364ccedc48e89a879
#
_cell.length_a   1.000
_cell.length_b   1.000
_cell.length_c   1.000
_cell.angle_alpha   90.00
_cell.angle_beta   90.00
_cell.angle_gamma   90.00
#
_symmetry.space_group_name_H-M   'P 1'
#
loop_
_entity.id
_entity.type
_entity.pdbx_description
1 polymer ?
#
loop_
_entity_poly.entity_id
_entity_poly.type
_entity_poly.pdbx_seq_one_letter_code
_entity_poly.pdbx_strand_id
1 'polypeptide(L)'
;MFIIVGILVAIVIGLLIYNVQIHRKIQEFNSLQRQANNLRVLQDFLSTIGETSSVDDKIKKINDILIEKYEIKYSTIVVFDGAEYQIKATNVDQKHWETLRNLQDVPIFKDSIATATPKYITINNENEKLPYQTMEFARAKSAIFFPIYEDNVYIGYWIIESGIAHDFDNIDTTIFEVVKDNIVAVLKTVVHQKTLEAIVRKDLFTGLYSEEYLYGEGKKTIDQYTTSAVCMFRIANIEEINDKYSRKLGNQV
;
A
#
# COMPACT_ATOMS: atom_id res chain seq x y z
N MET A 1 -55.33 -18.72 39.83
CA MET A 1 -54.92 -18.87 38.43
C MET A 1 -54.25 -17.59 37.88
N PHE A 2 -54.86 -16.42 37.98
CA PHE A 2 -54.31 -15.14 37.43
C PHE A 2 -52.99 -14.68 38.05
N ILE A 3 -52.76 -14.91 39.35
CA ILE A 3 -51.51 -14.52 40.03
C ILE A 3 -50.33 -15.34 39.50
N ILE A 4 -50.47 -16.63 39.27
CA ILE A 4 -49.45 -17.54 38.76
C ILE A 4 -49.07 -17.14 37.33
N VAL A 5 -50.05 -16.80 36.48
CA VAL A 5 -49.83 -16.32 35.13
C VAL A 5 -49.07 -15.00 35.13
N GLY A 6 -49.43 -14.07 36.04
CA GLY A 6 -48.72 -12.79 36.18
C GLY A 6 -47.22 -12.95 36.58
N ILE A 7 -46.94 -13.86 37.51
CA ILE A 7 -45.54 -14.17 37.92
C ILE A 7 -44.78 -14.79 36.75
N LEU A 8 -45.38 -15.69 35.97
CA LEU A 8 -44.73 -16.35 34.84
C LEU A 8 -44.42 -15.33 33.73
N VAL A 9 -45.34 -14.40 33.44
CA VAL A 9 -45.12 -13.32 32.50
C VAL A 9 -43.98 -12.39 32.95
N ALA A 10 -43.94 -12.04 34.25
CA ALA A 10 -42.84 -11.21 34.79
C ALA A 10 -41.45 -11.89 34.67
N ILE A 11 -41.39 -13.21 34.92
CA ILE A 11 -40.18 -13.99 34.72
C ILE A 11 -39.73 -13.99 33.26
N VAL A 12 -40.62 -14.20 32.30
CA VAL A 12 -40.33 -14.19 30.88
C VAL A 12 -39.79 -12.83 30.45
N ILE A 13 -40.43 -11.74 30.89
CA ILE A 13 -39.96 -10.37 30.59
C ILE A 13 -38.59 -10.14 31.20
N GLY A 14 -38.36 -10.57 32.44
CA GLY A 14 -37.03 -10.49 33.08
C GLY A 14 -35.95 -11.22 32.31
N LEU A 15 -36.21 -12.43 31.82
CA LEU A 15 -35.32 -13.23 31.00
C LEU A 15 -35.06 -12.57 29.62
N LEU A 16 -36.05 -11.97 29.02
CA LEU A 16 -35.85 -11.23 27.76
C LEU A 16 -34.99 -10.00 27.93
N ILE A 17 -35.22 -9.21 29.00
CA ILE A 17 -34.37 -8.05 29.31
C ILE A 17 -32.91 -8.50 29.60
N TYR A 18 -32.74 -9.55 30.37
CA TYR A 18 -31.43 -10.11 30.68
C TYR A 18 -30.68 -10.60 29.41
N ASN A 19 -31.39 -11.29 28.53
CA ASN A 19 -30.85 -11.75 27.25
C ASN A 19 -30.40 -10.58 26.36
N VAL A 20 -31.19 -9.52 26.25
CA VAL A 20 -30.83 -8.30 25.53
C VAL A 20 -29.58 -7.61 26.13
N GLN A 21 -29.52 -7.55 27.48
CA GLN A 21 -28.37 -6.96 28.15
C GLN A 21 -27.06 -7.78 27.92
N ILE A 22 -27.17 -9.11 27.98
CA ILE A 22 -26.04 -9.99 27.68
C ILE A 22 -25.57 -9.80 26.22
N HIS A 23 -26.51 -9.77 25.28
CA HIS A 23 -26.17 -9.56 23.86
C HIS A 23 -25.45 -8.22 23.64
N ARG A 24 -25.91 -7.14 24.28
CA ARG A 24 -25.23 -5.83 24.21
C ARG A 24 -23.82 -5.90 24.78
N LYS A 25 -23.64 -6.53 25.95
CA LYS A 25 -22.29 -6.68 26.56
C LYS A 25 -21.35 -7.53 25.70
N ILE A 26 -21.86 -8.59 25.08
CA ILE A 26 -21.06 -9.41 24.17
C ILE A 26 -20.65 -8.58 22.94
N GLN A 27 -21.54 -7.77 22.38
CA GLN A 27 -21.22 -6.89 21.26
C GLN A 27 -20.19 -5.83 21.64
N GLU A 28 -20.33 -5.19 22.81
CA GLU A 28 -19.35 -4.24 23.34
C GLU A 28 -17.97 -4.90 23.56
N PHE A 29 -17.95 -6.09 24.15
CA PHE A 29 -16.72 -6.85 24.36
C PHE A 29 -16.04 -7.21 23.05
N ASN A 30 -16.80 -7.72 22.08
CA ASN A 30 -16.28 -8.05 20.76
C ASN A 30 -15.76 -6.82 20.02
N SER A 31 -16.42 -5.66 20.17
CA SER A 31 -15.94 -4.40 19.56
C SER A 31 -14.63 -3.93 20.19
N LEU A 32 -14.51 -4.00 21.51
CA LEU A 32 -13.26 -3.66 22.22
C LEU A 32 -12.11 -4.61 21.87
N GLN A 33 -12.41 -5.90 21.74
CA GLN A 33 -11.42 -6.88 21.33
C GLN A 33 -10.94 -6.65 19.89
N ARG A 34 -11.86 -6.30 18.98
CA ARG A 34 -11.50 -5.89 17.61
C ARG A 34 -10.64 -4.63 17.61
N GLN A 35 -10.99 -3.61 18.38
CA GLN A 35 -10.20 -2.39 18.51
C GLN A 35 -8.79 -2.67 19.05
N ALA A 36 -8.68 -3.52 20.08
CA ALA A 36 -7.39 -3.91 20.63
C ALA A 36 -6.52 -4.67 19.62
N ASN A 37 -7.11 -5.58 18.84
CA ASN A 37 -6.42 -6.27 17.76
C ASN A 37 -5.95 -5.29 16.68
N ASN A 38 -6.82 -4.37 16.26
CA ASN A 38 -6.47 -3.36 15.26
C ASN A 38 -5.31 -2.48 15.72
N LEU A 39 -5.33 -2.03 16.99
CA LEU A 39 -4.23 -1.25 17.58
C LEU A 39 -2.92 -2.04 17.62
N ARG A 40 -2.96 -3.32 17.97
CA ARG A 40 -1.77 -4.18 18.01
C ARG A 40 -1.15 -4.33 16.63
N VAL A 41 -1.97 -4.55 15.61
CA VAL A 41 -1.50 -4.67 14.22
C VAL A 41 -0.93 -3.35 13.73
N LEU A 42 -1.59 -2.24 14.04
CA LEU A 42 -1.08 -0.90 13.73
C LEU A 42 0.29 -0.67 14.38
N GLN A 43 0.49 -1.12 15.62
CA GLN A 43 1.76 -1.05 16.30
C GLN A 43 2.85 -1.90 15.61
N ASP A 44 2.50 -3.11 15.15
CA ASP A 44 3.43 -3.98 14.41
C ASP A 44 3.83 -3.34 13.06
N PHE A 45 2.88 -2.73 12.34
CA PHE A 45 3.18 -1.99 11.11
C PHE A 45 4.05 -0.75 11.36
N LEU A 46 3.73 0.05 12.38
CA LEU A 46 4.51 1.23 12.73
C LEU A 46 5.94 0.85 13.13
N SER A 47 6.13 -0.26 13.84
CA SER A 47 7.47 -0.76 14.16
C SER A 47 8.25 -1.12 12.88
N THR A 48 7.57 -1.75 11.92
CA THR A 48 8.16 -2.12 10.62
C THR A 48 8.56 -0.89 9.80
N ILE A 49 7.75 0.16 9.80
CA ILE A 49 8.05 1.43 9.11
C ILE A 49 9.28 2.11 9.73
N GLY A 50 9.40 2.07 11.06
CA GLY A 50 10.51 2.69 11.81
C GLY A 50 11.86 1.97 11.67
N GLU A 51 11.91 0.76 11.11
CA GLU A 51 13.16 0.03 10.89
C GLU A 51 14.02 0.67 9.80
N THR A 52 15.34 0.50 9.89
CA THR A 52 16.33 0.98 8.90
C THR A 52 16.44 0.08 7.66
N SER A 53 15.54 -0.88 7.51
CA SER A 53 15.49 -1.81 6.37
C SER A 53 15.07 -1.13 5.06
N SER A 54 15.36 -1.80 3.94
CA SER A 54 14.92 -1.31 2.63
C SER A 54 13.38 -1.27 2.54
N VAL A 55 12.87 -0.50 1.60
CA VAL A 55 11.42 -0.38 1.37
C VAL A 55 10.80 -1.68 0.91
N ASP A 56 11.48 -2.38 0.01
CA ASP A 56 10.99 -3.67 -0.47
C ASP A 56 10.91 -4.68 0.69
N ASP A 57 11.87 -4.64 1.64
CA ASP A 57 11.81 -5.44 2.88
C ASP A 57 10.64 -5.04 3.78
N LYS A 58 10.36 -3.74 3.92
CA LYS A 58 9.23 -3.24 4.72
C LYS A 58 7.89 -3.68 4.13
N ILE A 59 7.72 -3.54 2.81
CA ILE A 59 6.50 -3.99 2.11
C ILE A 59 6.32 -5.50 2.24
N LYS A 60 7.40 -6.26 2.12
CA LYS A 60 7.38 -7.71 2.31
C LYS A 60 6.97 -8.08 3.74
N LYS A 61 7.55 -7.44 4.77
CA LYS A 61 7.15 -7.65 6.17
C LYS A 61 5.70 -7.31 6.44
N ILE A 62 5.18 -6.20 5.87
CA ILE A 62 3.75 -5.85 5.96
C ILE A 62 2.91 -6.98 5.38
N ASN A 63 3.28 -7.49 4.21
CA ASN A 63 2.59 -8.60 3.55
C ASN A 63 2.62 -9.88 4.39
N ASP A 64 3.76 -10.21 4.99
CA ASP A 64 3.92 -11.39 5.84
C ASP A 64 3.07 -11.27 7.13
N ILE A 65 3.02 -10.11 7.77
CA ILE A 65 2.15 -9.84 8.92
C ILE A 65 0.67 -10.04 8.58
N LEU A 66 0.25 -9.59 7.39
CA LEU A 66 -1.13 -9.78 6.93
C LEU A 66 -1.48 -11.26 6.77
N ILE A 67 -0.62 -12.03 6.15
CA ILE A 67 -0.82 -13.45 5.91
C ILE A 67 -0.88 -14.22 7.23
N GLU A 68 0.06 -13.95 8.15
CA GLU A 68 0.17 -14.68 9.40
C GLU A 68 -0.92 -14.33 10.43
N LYS A 69 -1.26 -13.03 10.56
CA LYS A 69 -2.17 -12.56 11.62
C LYS A 69 -3.62 -12.44 11.19
N TYR A 70 -3.88 -12.28 9.90
CA TYR A 70 -5.24 -12.14 9.38
C TYR A 70 -5.71 -13.35 8.58
N GLU A 71 -4.90 -14.42 8.56
CA GLU A 71 -5.22 -15.67 7.84
C GLU A 71 -5.57 -15.43 6.37
N ILE A 72 -5.03 -14.34 5.78
CA ILE A 72 -5.22 -14.03 4.36
C ILE A 72 -4.51 -15.09 3.53
N LYS A 73 -5.26 -15.78 2.68
CA LYS A 73 -4.71 -16.88 1.89
C LYS A 73 -3.66 -16.40 0.90
N TYR A 74 -3.97 -15.35 0.15
CA TYR A 74 -3.08 -14.75 -0.83
C TYR A 74 -3.12 -13.23 -0.73
N SER A 75 -1.96 -12.60 -0.80
CA SER A 75 -1.80 -11.15 -0.77
C SER A 75 -0.73 -10.76 -1.77
N THR A 76 -1.02 -9.75 -2.60
CA THR A 76 -0.09 -9.23 -3.61
C THR A 76 -0.14 -7.72 -3.65
N ILE A 77 1.02 -7.08 -3.54
CA ILE A 77 1.19 -5.63 -3.63
C ILE A 77 1.95 -5.33 -4.92
N VAL A 78 1.35 -4.50 -5.79
CA VAL A 78 1.90 -4.10 -7.07
C VAL A 78 2.01 -2.59 -7.13
N VAL A 79 3.16 -2.09 -7.57
CA VAL A 79 3.45 -0.65 -7.61
C VAL A 79 4.08 -0.29 -8.96
N PHE A 80 3.71 0.86 -9.51
CA PHE A 80 4.31 1.42 -10.71
C PHE A 80 5.69 2.02 -10.37
N ASP A 81 6.74 1.62 -11.06
CA ASP A 81 8.11 2.06 -10.82
C ASP A 81 8.55 3.24 -11.69
N GLY A 82 7.65 3.75 -12.52
CA GLY A 82 7.90 4.81 -13.50
C GLY A 82 7.98 4.31 -14.94
N ALA A 83 8.12 2.99 -15.17
CA ALA A 83 8.12 2.35 -16.48
C ALA A 83 7.04 1.28 -16.59
N GLU A 84 6.93 0.40 -15.59
CA GLU A 84 5.98 -0.70 -15.57
C GLU A 84 5.50 -1.01 -14.15
N TYR A 85 4.45 -1.84 -14.03
CA TYR A 85 3.96 -2.32 -12.75
C TYR A 85 4.81 -3.49 -12.25
N GLN A 86 5.33 -3.38 -11.03
CA GLN A 86 6.19 -4.37 -10.38
C GLN A 86 5.53 -4.96 -9.14
N ILE A 87 5.61 -6.26 -9.00
CA ILE A 87 5.19 -6.94 -7.76
C ILE A 87 6.25 -6.67 -6.68
N LYS A 88 5.86 -5.94 -5.63
CA LYS A 88 6.71 -5.59 -4.49
C LYS A 88 6.67 -6.65 -3.40
N ALA A 89 5.52 -7.27 -3.19
CA ALA A 89 5.38 -8.41 -2.30
C ALA A 89 4.24 -9.33 -2.78
N THR A 90 4.41 -10.62 -2.64
CA THR A 90 3.39 -11.64 -2.91
C THR A 90 3.76 -12.97 -2.28
N ASN A 91 2.76 -13.75 -1.90
CA ASN A 91 2.91 -15.17 -1.54
C ASN A 91 2.32 -16.10 -2.62
N VAL A 92 1.99 -15.57 -3.78
CA VAL A 92 1.43 -16.33 -4.92
C VAL A 92 2.56 -16.85 -5.80
N ASP A 93 2.39 -18.07 -6.33
CA ASP A 93 3.36 -18.72 -7.23
C ASP A 93 3.68 -17.85 -8.46
N GLN A 94 4.93 -17.91 -8.90
CA GLN A 94 5.45 -17.10 -10.00
C GLN A 94 4.67 -17.26 -11.33
N LYS A 95 4.09 -18.43 -11.58
CA LYS A 95 3.24 -18.69 -12.76
C LYS A 95 2.03 -17.75 -12.90
N HIS A 96 1.62 -17.07 -11.81
CA HIS A 96 0.50 -16.13 -11.80
C HIS A 96 0.93 -14.67 -11.85
N TRP A 97 2.22 -14.38 -11.78
CA TRP A 97 2.74 -13.02 -11.63
C TRP A 97 2.42 -12.12 -12.83
N GLU A 98 2.44 -12.66 -14.03
CA GLU A 98 2.08 -11.88 -15.23
C GLU A 98 0.65 -11.36 -15.16
N THR A 99 -0.29 -12.23 -14.78
CA THR A 99 -1.69 -11.83 -14.56
C THR A 99 -1.82 -10.83 -13.41
N LEU A 100 -1.16 -11.09 -12.28
CA LEU A 100 -1.23 -10.23 -11.10
C LEU A 100 -0.58 -8.86 -11.30
N ARG A 101 0.36 -8.72 -12.23
CA ARG A 101 1.02 -7.45 -12.57
C ARG A 101 0.13 -6.55 -13.44
N ASN A 102 -0.84 -7.10 -14.14
CA ASN A 102 -1.64 -6.41 -15.15
C ASN A 102 -3.14 -6.28 -14.78
N LEU A 103 -3.47 -6.35 -13.47
CA LEU A 103 -4.87 -6.27 -13.02
C LEU A 103 -5.51 -4.91 -13.30
N GLN A 104 -4.75 -3.83 -13.40
CA GLN A 104 -5.23 -2.49 -13.76
C GLN A 104 -5.89 -2.46 -15.13
N ASP A 105 -5.54 -3.40 -16.04
CA ASP A 105 -6.11 -3.49 -17.37
C ASP A 105 -7.42 -4.27 -17.44
N VAL A 106 -7.74 -5.00 -16.35
CA VAL A 106 -8.97 -5.80 -16.25
C VAL A 106 -10.19 -4.86 -16.07
N PRO A 107 -11.21 -4.94 -16.95
CA PRO A 107 -12.32 -3.98 -16.95
C PRO A 107 -13.01 -3.79 -15.60
N ILE A 108 -13.18 -4.85 -14.82
CA ILE A 108 -13.88 -4.80 -13.55
C ILE A 108 -13.17 -3.94 -12.48
N PHE A 109 -11.86 -3.72 -12.62
CA PHE A 109 -11.06 -2.90 -11.69
C PHE A 109 -10.92 -1.45 -12.14
N LYS A 110 -11.23 -1.11 -13.40
CA LYS A 110 -11.12 0.26 -13.92
C LYS A 110 -12.01 1.24 -13.17
N ASP A 111 -13.25 0.84 -12.81
CA ASP A 111 -14.14 1.68 -12.02
C ASP A 111 -13.60 1.90 -10.60
N SER A 112 -13.05 0.85 -9.97
CA SER A 112 -12.38 0.93 -8.67
C SER A 112 -11.21 1.90 -8.69
N ILE A 113 -10.39 1.84 -9.74
CA ILE A 113 -9.28 2.79 -9.93
C ILE A 113 -9.83 4.19 -10.14
N ALA A 114 -10.83 4.40 -11.02
CA ALA A 114 -11.38 5.72 -11.31
C ALA A 114 -12.02 6.40 -10.07
N THR A 115 -12.61 5.62 -9.18
CA THR A 115 -13.29 6.12 -7.97
C THR A 115 -12.44 6.07 -6.70
N ALA A 116 -11.22 5.53 -6.78
CA ALA A 116 -10.33 5.28 -5.63
C ALA A 116 -10.98 4.44 -4.52
N THR A 117 -11.94 3.56 -4.86
CA THR A 117 -12.68 2.73 -3.91
C THR A 117 -12.33 1.26 -4.06
N PRO A 118 -12.28 0.48 -2.96
CA PRO A 118 -12.04 -0.95 -3.05
C PRO A 118 -13.10 -1.67 -3.88
N LYS A 119 -12.69 -2.72 -4.59
CA LYS A 119 -13.60 -3.59 -5.37
C LYS A 119 -13.57 -5.01 -4.83
N TYR A 120 -14.67 -5.44 -4.27
CA TYR A 120 -14.90 -6.84 -3.92
C TYR A 120 -15.49 -7.61 -5.10
N ILE A 121 -14.96 -8.81 -5.34
CA ILE A 121 -15.44 -9.76 -6.33
C ILE A 121 -15.47 -11.17 -5.76
N THR A 122 -16.48 -11.95 -6.11
CA THR A 122 -16.62 -13.36 -5.72
C THR A 122 -17.30 -14.16 -6.83
N ILE A 123 -17.09 -15.46 -6.83
CA ILE A 123 -17.88 -16.38 -7.66
C ILE A 123 -19.15 -16.80 -6.90
N ASN A 124 -20.22 -17.07 -7.63
CA ASN A 124 -21.48 -17.58 -7.06
C ASN A 124 -21.66 -19.09 -7.27
N ASN A 125 -21.00 -19.63 -8.28
CA ASN A 125 -21.06 -21.06 -8.63
C ASN A 125 -19.68 -21.66 -8.74
N GLU A 126 -19.54 -22.94 -8.43
CA GLU A 126 -18.23 -23.64 -8.48
C GLU A 126 -17.58 -23.68 -9.87
N ASN A 127 -18.40 -23.59 -10.93
CA ASN A 127 -17.92 -23.58 -12.32
C ASN A 127 -17.50 -22.19 -12.82
N GLU A 128 -17.63 -21.15 -11.99
CA GLU A 128 -17.22 -19.80 -12.31
C GLU A 128 -15.77 -19.57 -11.89
N LYS A 129 -15.16 -18.56 -12.49
CA LYS A 129 -13.83 -18.06 -12.13
C LYS A 129 -13.87 -16.55 -11.96
N LEU A 130 -12.93 -16.01 -11.19
CA LEU A 130 -12.77 -14.58 -11.13
C LEU A 130 -12.33 -14.00 -12.49
N PRO A 131 -12.75 -12.79 -12.86
CA PRO A 131 -12.59 -12.23 -14.22
C PRO A 131 -11.15 -12.17 -14.74
N TYR A 132 -10.17 -12.15 -13.85
CA TYR A 132 -8.75 -12.09 -14.19
C TYR A 132 -8.04 -13.46 -14.20
N GLN A 133 -8.75 -14.56 -13.88
CA GLN A 133 -8.16 -15.90 -13.84
C GLN A 133 -8.61 -16.75 -15.02
N THR A 134 -7.77 -17.72 -15.41
CA THR A 134 -8.15 -18.79 -16.32
C THR A 134 -8.64 -20.00 -15.50
N MET A 135 -9.47 -20.88 -16.09
CA MET A 135 -9.95 -22.07 -15.38
C MET A 135 -8.81 -22.98 -14.92
N GLU A 136 -7.76 -23.10 -15.73
CA GLU A 136 -6.58 -23.92 -15.44
C GLU A 136 -5.80 -23.41 -14.20
N PHE A 137 -5.83 -22.09 -13.97
CA PHE A 137 -5.08 -21.45 -12.90
C PHE A 137 -5.99 -20.76 -11.87
N ALA A 138 -7.25 -21.18 -11.78
CA ALA A 138 -8.21 -20.61 -10.83
C ALA A 138 -7.85 -21.06 -9.40
N ARG A 139 -7.12 -20.20 -8.65
CA ARG A 139 -6.72 -20.42 -7.26
C ARG A 139 -7.62 -19.73 -6.26
N ALA A 140 -8.24 -18.62 -6.67
CA ALA A 140 -9.09 -17.81 -5.80
C ALA A 140 -10.55 -17.85 -6.25
N LYS A 141 -11.45 -17.81 -5.27
CA LYS A 141 -12.91 -17.77 -5.44
C LYS A 141 -13.51 -16.45 -4.99
N SER A 142 -12.81 -15.70 -4.17
CA SER A 142 -13.15 -14.31 -3.80
C SER A 142 -11.89 -13.46 -3.70
N ALA A 143 -12.01 -12.15 -3.95
CA ALA A 143 -10.91 -11.21 -3.86
C ALA A 143 -11.39 -9.79 -3.55
N ILE A 144 -10.53 -9.00 -2.90
CA ILE A 144 -10.71 -7.55 -2.74
C ILE A 144 -9.51 -6.86 -3.36
N PHE A 145 -9.78 -5.97 -4.29
CA PHE A 145 -8.80 -5.11 -4.95
C PHE A 145 -8.84 -3.71 -4.31
N PHE A 146 -7.70 -3.24 -3.83
CA PHE A 146 -7.51 -1.92 -3.23
C PHE A 146 -6.62 -1.08 -4.14
N PRO A 147 -7.14 -0.06 -4.84
CA PRO A 147 -6.30 0.86 -5.58
C PRO A 147 -5.49 1.73 -4.62
N ILE A 148 -4.21 1.95 -4.93
CA ILE A 148 -3.28 2.72 -4.11
C ILE A 148 -3.01 4.04 -4.80
N TYR A 149 -3.17 5.14 -4.04
CA TYR A 149 -2.96 6.50 -4.48
C TYR A 149 -1.95 7.23 -3.59
N GLU A 150 -1.15 8.08 -4.19
CA GLU A 150 -0.31 9.07 -3.52
C GLU A 150 -0.58 10.44 -4.15
N ASP A 151 -0.96 11.42 -3.33
CA ASP A 151 -1.27 12.78 -3.76
C ASP A 151 -2.21 12.85 -4.99
N ASN A 152 -3.27 12.04 -4.97
CA ASN A 152 -4.25 11.83 -6.05
C ASN A 152 -3.70 11.18 -7.34
N VAL A 153 -2.48 10.67 -7.32
CA VAL A 153 -1.90 9.91 -8.43
C VAL A 153 -2.03 8.42 -8.14
N TYR A 154 -2.59 7.67 -9.09
CA TYR A 154 -2.64 6.21 -8.99
C TYR A 154 -1.24 5.63 -9.16
N ILE A 155 -0.76 4.95 -8.12
CA ILE A 155 0.61 4.39 -8.09
C ILE A 155 0.64 2.86 -8.08
N GLY A 156 -0.49 2.20 -7.95
CA GLY A 156 -0.54 0.75 -7.92
C GLY A 156 -1.76 0.20 -7.21
N TYR A 157 -1.68 -1.03 -6.77
CA TYR A 157 -2.78 -1.70 -6.06
C TYR A 157 -2.27 -2.78 -5.11
N TRP A 158 -3.14 -3.10 -4.18
CA TRP A 158 -3.03 -4.26 -3.31
C TRP A 158 -4.23 -5.15 -3.54
N ILE A 159 -4.02 -6.45 -3.74
CA ILE A 159 -5.09 -7.43 -3.87
C ILE A 159 -4.92 -8.53 -2.84
N ILE A 160 -6.01 -8.85 -2.15
CA ILE A 160 -6.12 -10.02 -1.27
C ILE A 160 -7.09 -11.01 -1.91
N GLU A 161 -6.79 -12.31 -1.78
CA GLU A 161 -7.56 -13.35 -2.43
C GLU A 161 -7.77 -14.53 -1.47
N SER A 162 -8.93 -15.18 -1.57
CA SER A 162 -9.28 -16.39 -0.85
C SER A 162 -9.71 -17.53 -1.79
N GLY A 163 -9.38 -18.75 -1.43
CA GLY A 163 -9.88 -19.96 -2.10
C GLY A 163 -11.32 -20.30 -1.78
N ILE A 164 -11.99 -19.52 -0.93
CA ILE A 164 -13.38 -19.70 -0.50
C ILE A 164 -14.24 -18.61 -1.14
N ALA A 165 -15.37 -18.97 -1.72
CA ALA A 165 -16.34 -18.00 -2.22
C ALA A 165 -16.99 -17.26 -1.04
N HIS A 166 -17.27 -15.97 -1.22
CA HIS A 166 -17.92 -15.14 -0.19
C HIS A 166 -17.16 -14.98 1.13
N ASP A 167 -15.86 -15.28 1.14
CA ASP A 167 -15.02 -15.25 2.35
C ASP A 167 -14.91 -13.84 2.96
N PHE A 168 -15.03 -12.81 2.14
CA PHE A 168 -14.94 -11.41 2.56
C PHE A 168 -16.29 -10.72 2.81
N ASP A 169 -17.45 -11.41 2.68
CA ASP A 169 -18.77 -10.79 2.81
C ASP A 169 -19.01 -10.17 4.20
N ASN A 170 -18.46 -10.76 5.24
CA ASN A 170 -18.68 -10.35 6.63
C ASN A 170 -17.43 -9.78 7.31
N ILE A 171 -16.39 -9.49 6.55
CA ILE A 171 -15.14 -8.93 7.09
C ILE A 171 -15.29 -7.43 7.30
N ASP A 172 -14.82 -6.96 8.46
CA ASP A 172 -14.66 -5.53 8.72
C ASP A 172 -13.52 -4.96 7.85
N THR A 173 -13.91 -4.28 6.77
CA THR A 173 -12.96 -3.71 5.80
C THR A 173 -12.13 -2.56 6.37
N THR A 174 -12.48 -2.01 7.54
CA THR A 174 -11.77 -0.91 8.18
C THR A 174 -10.29 -1.25 8.41
N ILE A 175 -10.00 -2.51 8.76
CA ILE A 175 -8.62 -2.94 8.97
C ILE A 175 -7.80 -2.91 7.68
N PHE A 176 -8.41 -3.27 6.55
CA PHE A 176 -7.73 -3.25 5.25
C PHE A 176 -7.44 -1.84 4.77
N GLU A 177 -8.30 -0.86 5.10
CA GLU A 177 -8.01 0.55 4.85
C GLU A 177 -6.79 1.01 5.64
N VAL A 178 -6.69 0.65 6.92
CA VAL A 178 -5.52 0.95 7.75
C VAL A 178 -4.25 0.32 7.17
N VAL A 179 -4.33 -0.92 6.69
CA VAL A 179 -3.22 -1.60 6.04
C VAL A 179 -2.80 -0.90 4.75
N LYS A 180 -3.76 -0.56 3.89
CA LYS A 180 -3.52 0.19 2.66
C LYS A 180 -2.79 1.50 2.97
N ASP A 181 -3.25 2.26 3.98
CA ASP A 181 -2.62 3.52 4.37
C ASP A 181 -1.19 3.33 4.88
N ASN A 182 -0.90 2.22 5.57
CA ASN A 182 0.48 1.87 5.96
C ASN A 182 1.35 1.49 4.75
N ILE A 183 0.81 0.77 3.77
CA ILE A 183 1.51 0.50 2.51
C ILE A 183 1.85 1.82 1.81
N VAL A 184 0.89 2.75 1.71
CA VAL A 184 1.11 4.09 1.15
C VAL A 184 2.18 4.85 1.92
N ALA A 185 2.14 4.84 3.26
CA ALA A 185 3.13 5.52 4.10
C ALA A 185 4.56 5.00 3.86
N VAL A 186 4.73 3.68 3.71
CA VAL A 186 6.02 3.08 3.36
C VAL A 186 6.45 3.49 1.95
N LEU A 187 5.55 3.47 0.98
CA LEU A 187 5.84 3.88 -0.40
C LEU A 187 6.23 5.36 -0.48
N LYS A 188 5.56 6.24 0.26
CA LYS A 188 5.91 7.68 0.37
C LYS A 188 7.36 7.89 0.82
N THR A 189 7.82 7.11 1.77
CA THR A 189 9.21 7.20 2.25
C THR A 189 10.22 6.99 1.11
N VAL A 190 9.90 6.11 0.15
CA VAL A 190 10.75 5.86 -1.03
C VAL A 190 10.74 7.01 -2.00
N VAL A 191 9.54 7.50 -2.32
CA VAL A 191 9.39 8.59 -3.30
C VAL A 191 10.11 9.81 -2.78
N HIS A 192 9.95 10.15 -1.50
CA HIS A 192 10.67 11.25 -0.87
C HIS A 192 12.19 11.01 -0.87
N GLN A 193 12.65 9.79 -0.53
CA GLN A 193 14.07 9.49 -0.54
C GLN A 193 14.65 9.56 -1.96
N LYS A 194 14.01 8.97 -2.96
CA LYS A 194 14.45 9.05 -4.37
C LYS A 194 14.40 10.49 -4.90
N THR A 195 13.39 11.28 -4.50
CA THR A 195 13.29 12.68 -4.87
C THR A 195 14.40 13.49 -4.23
N LEU A 196 14.68 13.29 -2.93
CA LEU A 196 15.81 13.93 -2.25
C LEU A 196 17.15 13.51 -2.87
N GLU A 197 17.33 12.22 -3.14
CA GLU A 197 18.52 11.72 -3.83
C GLU A 197 18.66 12.34 -5.24
N ALA A 198 17.55 12.49 -5.98
CA ALA A 198 17.57 13.11 -7.30
C ALA A 198 17.90 14.60 -7.22
N ILE A 199 17.35 15.33 -6.23
CA ILE A 199 17.64 16.76 -5.98
C ILE A 199 19.10 16.94 -5.55
N VAL A 200 19.57 16.10 -4.63
CA VAL A 200 20.98 16.14 -4.18
C VAL A 200 21.92 15.74 -5.30
N ARG A 201 21.51 14.85 -6.20
CA ARG A 201 22.35 14.33 -7.28
C ARG A 201 22.47 15.27 -8.48
N LYS A 202 21.42 16.05 -8.76
CA LYS A 202 21.38 16.96 -9.91
C LYS A 202 20.98 18.36 -9.49
N ASP A 203 21.67 19.35 -10.05
CA ASP A 203 21.27 20.74 -9.93
C ASP A 203 19.97 20.98 -10.71
N LEU A 204 18.99 21.59 -10.04
CA LEU A 204 17.63 21.77 -10.56
C LEU A 204 17.54 22.71 -11.76
N PHE A 205 18.53 23.61 -11.93
CA PHE A 205 18.54 24.61 -12.99
C PHE A 205 19.25 24.12 -14.24
N THR A 206 20.38 23.45 -14.05
CA THR A 206 21.24 23.02 -15.15
C THR A 206 21.01 21.57 -15.55
N GLY A 207 20.42 20.73 -14.68
CA GLY A 207 20.29 19.30 -14.87
C GLY A 207 21.61 18.53 -14.82
N LEU A 208 22.74 19.22 -14.55
CA LEU A 208 24.04 18.61 -14.36
C LEU A 208 24.15 17.97 -12.97
N TYR A 209 25.15 17.13 -12.77
CA TYR A 209 25.42 16.59 -11.45
C TYR A 209 25.80 17.70 -10.46
N SER A 210 25.28 17.61 -9.23
CA SER A 210 25.54 18.57 -8.15
C SER A 210 26.98 18.43 -7.63
N GLU A 211 27.41 19.45 -6.88
CA GLU A 211 28.70 19.45 -6.18
C GLU A 211 28.74 18.31 -5.15
N GLU A 212 27.67 18.05 -4.45
CA GLU A 212 27.52 16.97 -3.48
C GLU A 212 27.70 15.59 -4.14
N TYR A 213 27.14 15.42 -5.33
CA TYR A 213 27.36 14.20 -6.12
C TYR A 213 28.82 14.02 -6.50
N LEU A 214 29.49 15.09 -6.90
CA LEU A 214 30.89 15.04 -7.29
C LEU A 214 31.78 14.58 -6.13
N TYR A 215 31.60 15.15 -4.94
CA TYR A 215 32.39 14.78 -3.76
C TYR A 215 31.99 13.41 -3.17
N GLY A 216 30.79 12.93 -3.39
CA GLY A 216 30.31 11.61 -2.97
C GLY A 216 30.59 10.50 -4.02
N GLU A 217 29.62 10.25 -4.86
CA GLU A 217 29.65 9.16 -5.85
C GLU A 217 30.61 9.44 -7.02
N GLY A 218 30.71 10.69 -7.45
CA GLY A 218 31.62 11.10 -8.51
C GLY A 218 33.08 10.79 -8.16
N LYS A 219 33.50 11.07 -6.92
CA LYS A 219 34.81 10.74 -6.41
C LYS A 219 35.10 9.24 -6.47
N LYS A 220 34.15 8.39 -6.04
CA LYS A 220 34.30 6.93 -6.13
C LYS A 220 34.49 6.45 -7.56
N THR A 221 33.83 7.10 -8.51
CA THR A 221 33.98 6.79 -9.94
C THR A 221 35.39 7.20 -10.45
N ILE A 222 35.86 8.38 -10.05
CA ILE A 222 37.19 8.88 -10.42
C ILE A 222 38.30 7.98 -9.84
N ASP A 223 38.11 7.52 -8.59
CA ASP A 223 39.08 6.66 -7.89
C ASP A 223 39.24 5.26 -8.53
N GLN A 224 38.33 4.86 -9.42
CA GLN A 224 38.43 3.60 -10.17
C GLN A 224 39.45 3.67 -11.33
N TYR A 225 39.85 4.86 -11.70
CA TYR A 225 40.81 5.08 -12.81
C TYR A 225 42.20 5.42 -12.27
N THR A 226 43.20 4.89 -12.89
CA THR A 226 44.61 5.16 -12.53
C THR A 226 45.05 6.60 -12.83
N THR A 227 44.37 7.25 -13.75
CA THR A 227 44.63 8.65 -14.13
C THR A 227 43.33 9.33 -14.47
N SER A 228 43.05 10.48 -13.88
CA SER A 228 41.86 11.30 -14.12
C SER A 228 42.27 12.77 -14.21
N ALA A 229 41.55 13.54 -15.01
CA ALA A 229 41.70 14.98 -15.11
C ALA A 229 40.37 15.66 -14.75
N VAL A 230 40.45 16.73 -14.00
CA VAL A 230 39.30 17.57 -13.64
C VAL A 230 39.44 18.93 -14.31
N CYS A 231 38.44 19.34 -15.10
CA CYS A 231 38.36 20.65 -15.71
C CYS A 231 37.28 21.49 -15.01
N MET A 232 37.64 22.69 -14.58
CA MET A 232 36.70 23.63 -13.99
C MET A 232 36.45 24.79 -14.97
N PHE A 233 35.16 25.08 -15.23
CA PHE A 233 34.73 26.19 -16.04
C PHE A 233 33.97 27.18 -15.18
N ARG A 234 34.17 28.48 -15.40
CA ARG A 234 33.43 29.55 -14.74
C ARG A 234 32.99 30.58 -15.78
N ILE A 235 31.69 30.93 -15.76
CA ILE A 235 31.20 32.05 -16.55
C ILE A 235 31.64 33.33 -15.86
N ALA A 236 32.52 34.12 -16.48
CA ALA A 236 33.18 35.28 -15.84
C ALA A 236 32.18 36.39 -15.46
N ASN A 237 31.16 36.59 -16.27
CA ASN A 237 30.25 37.77 -16.15
C ASN A 237 28.83 37.41 -15.72
N ILE A 238 28.60 36.28 -15.07
CA ILE A 238 27.25 35.84 -14.71
C ILE A 238 26.55 36.78 -13.72
N GLU A 239 27.30 37.40 -12.81
CA GLU A 239 26.80 38.38 -11.85
C GLU A 239 26.31 39.64 -12.58
N GLU A 240 27.08 40.13 -13.52
CA GLU A 240 26.73 41.31 -14.35
C GLU A 240 25.49 41.04 -15.21
N ILE A 241 25.36 39.82 -15.76
CA ILE A 241 24.18 39.39 -16.51
C ILE A 241 22.96 39.34 -15.60
N ASN A 242 23.09 38.79 -14.39
CA ASN A 242 22.01 38.68 -13.42
C ASN A 242 21.52 40.08 -12.95
N ASP A 243 22.45 41.01 -12.71
CA ASP A 243 22.12 42.37 -12.26
C ASP A 243 21.49 43.20 -13.37
N LYS A 244 21.99 43.07 -14.59
CA LYS A 244 21.54 43.84 -15.73
C LYS A 244 20.23 43.36 -16.35
N TYR A 245 19.99 42.07 -16.36
CA TYR A 245 18.86 41.48 -17.08
C TYR A 245 17.88 40.70 -16.22
N SER A 246 18.30 39.87 -15.35
CA SER A 246 17.63 39.11 -14.29
C SER A 246 18.29 37.74 -14.05
N ARG A 247 18.13 37.18 -12.86
CA ARG A 247 18.52 35.81 -12.57
C ARG A 247 17.91 34.74 -13.52
N LYS A 248 16.68 35.04 -14.00
CA LYS A 248 15.99 34.15 -14.93
C LYS A 248 16.75 34.05 -16.26
N LEU A 249 17.34 35.13 -16.73
CA LEU A 249 18.12 35.13 -17.96
C LEU A 249 19.51 34.50 -17.73
N GLY A 250 20.17 34.82 -16.59
CA GLY A 250 21.44 34.19 -16.23
C GLY A 250 21.39 32.67 -16.09
N ASN A 251 20.22 32.10 -15.72
CA ASN A 251 20.01 30.65 -15.69
C ASN A 251 19.82 30.01 -17.08
N GLN A 252 19.75 30.83 -18.15
CA GLN A 252 19.64 30.37 -19.55
C GLN A 252 20.98 30.44 -20.31
N VAL A 253 21.99 31.05 -19.71
CA VAL A 253 23.37 31.17 -20.23
C VAL A 253 24.17 29.95 -19.88
#